data_7ce051431ad32d072f71a0d4349dc08a
#
_entry.id   7ce051431ad32d072f71a0d4349dc08a
#
_cell.length_a   1.000
_cell.length_b   1.000
_cell.length_c   1.000
_cell.angle_alpha   90.00
_cell.angle_beta   90.00
_cell.angle_gamma   90.00
#
_symmetry.space_group_name_H-M   'P 1'
#
loop_
_entity.id
_entity.type
_entity.pdbx_description
1 polymer ?
#
loop_
_entity_poly.entity_id
_entity_poly.type
_entity_poly.pdbx_seq_one_letter_code
_entity_poly.pdbx_strand_id
1 'polypeptide(L)'
;MYIFVVMSTTSYLSDRINNLSESATLKMTKLGRELASKGINVISLSVGEPDFNTPDNVKDAAKKALDENYTRYSPVPGYPELRQAIVNKLKNENGLTYEPSQIVVSTGAKQSLSNVILTLINPGDEVIIPTPYGVSYSEMVVLAEGKSVFIDTDIDSDFKITPEQLEAAITPKTKLFMFSSPCNPTGSVYSKDELAALAKVFEKYPQIFILSDE
;
A
#
# COMPACT_ATOMS: atom_id res chain seq x y z
N MET A 1 22.62 -14.34 14.48
CA MET A 1 23.24 -14.74 13.18
C MET A 1 23.79 -13.48 12.54
N TYR A 2 25.10 -13.34 12.42
CA TYR A 2 25.72 -12.18 11.79
C TYR A 2 25.91 -12.49 10.31
N ILE A 3 25.34 -11.66 9.45
CA ILE A 3 25.57 -11.75 7.99
C ILE A 3 26.69 -10.77 7.67
N PHE A 4 27.84 -11.27 7.26
CA PHE A 4 28.92 -10.44 6.72
C PHE A 4 28.67 -10.25 5.22
N VAL A 5 28.41 -9.01 4.81
CA VAL A 5 28.35 -8.64 3.39
C VAL A 5 29.74 -8.19 2.98
N VAL A 6 30.41 -8.99 2.16
CA VAL A 6 31.67 -8.59 1.54
C VAL A 6 31.30 -7.73 0.33
N MET A 7 31.58 -6.43 0.38
CA MET A 7 31.37 -5.52 -0.75
C MET A 7 32.43 -5.79 -1.82
N SER A 8 32.04 -6.47 -2.88
CA SER A 8 32.80 -6.52 -4.14
C SER A 8 32.18 -5.54 -5.15
N THR A 9 32.92 -5.16 -6.17
CA THR A 9 32.46 -4.31 -7.27
C THR A 9 31.39 -4.98 -8.14
N THR A 10 31.11 -6.28 -7.93
CA THR A 10 30.06 -7.03 -8.61
C THR A 10 28.85 -7.12 -7.67
N SER A 11 27.68 -6.68 -8.13
CA SER A 11 26.45 -6.85 -7.36
C SER A 11 26.06 -8.33 -7.28
N TYR A 12 25.92 -8.83 -6.06
CA TYR A 12 25.38 -10.17 -5.80
C TYR A 12 23.85 -10.16 -5.59
N LEU A 13 23.24 -8.99 -5.70
CA LEU A 13 21.80 -8.84 -5.55
C LEU A 13 21.11 -9.18 -6.88
N SER A 14 19.88 -9.64 -6.79
CA SER A 14 19.06 -9.88 -7.99
C SER A 14 18.78 -8.58 -8.74
N ASP A 15 18.54 -8.68 -10.04
CA ASP A 15 18.23 -7.51 -10.87
C ASP A 15 17.01 -6.74 -10.35
N ARG A 16 15.99 -7.44 -9.85
CA ARG A 16 14.80 -6.80 -9.26
C ARG A 16 15.13 -5.93 -8.05
N ILE A 17 16.10 -6.31 -7.22
CA ILE A 17 16.54 -5.50 -6.07
C ILE A 17 17.42 -4.34 -6.55
N ASN A 18 18.28 -4.55 -7.54
CA ASN A 18 19.11 -3.50 -8.11
C ASN A 18 18.28 -2.43 -8.85
N ASN A 19 17.10 -2.79 -9.33
CA ASN A 19 16.19 -1.88 -10.02
C ASN A 19 15.29 -1.08 -9.06
N LEU A 20 15.29 -1.38 -7.75
CA LEU A 20 14.53 -0.61 -6.76
C LEU A 20 15.20 0.74 -6.49
N SER A 21 14.38 1.77 -6.38
CA SER A 21 14.81 3.10 -5.96
C SER A 21 14.82 3.21 -4.44
N GLU A 22 15.81 3.93 -3.89
CA GLU A 22 15.78 4.27 -2.47
C GLU A 22 14.56 5.18 -2.17
N SER A 23 13.81 4.85 -1.12
CA SER A 23 12.65 5.65 -0.71
C SER A 23 13.03 7.12 -0.46
N ALA A 24 12.48 8.03 -1.27
CA ALA A 24 12.69 9.46 -1.11
C ALA A 24 12.31 9.96 0.29
N THR A 25 11.23 9.42 0.87
CA THR A 25 10.77 9.75 2.22
C THR A 25 11.80 9.36 3.28
N LEU A 26 12.36 8.15 3.20
CA LEU A 26 13.40 7.70 4.13
C LEU A 26 14.68 8.52 3.99
N LYS A 27 15.08 8.86 2.78
CA LYS A 27 16.23 9.70 2.50
C LYS A 27 16.07 11.10 3.10
N MET A 28 14.91 11.72 2.93
CA MET A 28 14.61 13.03 3.52
C MET A 28 14.56 12.99 5.04
N THR A 29 13.98 11.93 5.63
CA THR A 29 13.95 11.74 7.09
C THR A 29 15.37 11.60 7.66
N LYS A 30 16.24 10.82 6.99
CA LYS A 30 17.64 10.66 7.38
C LYS A 30 18.36 12.01 7.33
N LEU A 31 18.21 12.76 6.25
CA LEU A 31 18.81 14.10 6.10
C LEU A 31 18.33 15.06 7.19
N GLY A 32 17.03 15.08 7.50
CA GLY A 32 16.47 15.89 8.58
C GLY A 32 17.10 15.57 9.95
N ARG A 33 17.27 14.30 10.27
CA ARG A 33 17.95 13.85 11.50
C ARG A 33 19.43 14.24 11.53
N GLU A 34 20.13 14.12 10.42
CA GLU A 34 21.54 14.51 10.29
C GLU A 34 21.73 16.03 10.48
N LEU A 35 20.85 16.84 9.94
CA LEU A 35 20.88 18.29 10.13
C LEU A 35 20.55 18.68 11.57
N ALA A 36 19.54 18.05 12.17
CA ALA A 36 19.18 18.29 13.57
C ALA A 36 20.33 17.91 14.54
N SER A 37 21.06 16.83 14.26
CA SER A 37 22.23 16.44 15.06
C SER A 37 23.38 17.43 15.00
N LYS A 38 23.44 18.28 13.96
CA LYS A 38 24.39 19.39 13.80
C LYS A 38 23.90 20.70 14.43
N GLY A 39 22.80 20.67 15.20
CA GLY A 39 22.23 21.82 15.87
C GLY A 39 21.37 22.72 14.96
N ILE A 40 21.05 22.29 13.74
CA ILE A 40 20.18 23.02 12.82
C ILE A 40 18.73 22.77 13.21
N ASN A 41 17.95 23.85 13.40
CA ASN A 41 16.52 23.72 13.63
C ASN A 41 15.81 23.34 12.33
N VAL A 42 15.35 22.10 12.23
CA VAL A 42 14.71 21.55 11.04
C VAL A 42 13.21 21.44 11.25
N ILE A 43 12.44 22.07 10.38
CA ILE A 43 11.00 21.85 10.27
C ILE A 43 10.81 20.69 9.27
N SER A 44 10.46 19.50 9.77
CA SER A 44 10.29 18.31 8.92
C SER A 44 8.83 18.16 8.47
N LEU A 45 8.62 18.12 7.15
CA LEU A 45 7.35 17.84 6.51
C LEU A 45 7.42 16.54 5.68
N SER A 46 8.41 15.69 5.95
CA SER A 46 8.71 14.51 5.11
C SER A 46 7.97 13.23 5.51
N VAL A 47 7.58 13.09 6.77
CA VAL A 47 6.86 11.93 7.29
C VAL A 47 5.65 12.41 8.06
N GLY A 48 4.48 11.87 7.72
CA GLY A 48 3.26 12.03 8.50
C GLY A 48 3.08 10.84 9.44
N GLU A 49 2.91 11.12 10.72
CA GLU A 49 2.49 10.13 11.72
C GLU A 49 1.49 10.79 12.69
N PRO A 50 0.57 10.01 13.29
CA PRO A 50 -0.35 10.54 14.28
C PRO A 50 0.40 11.14 15.46
N ASP A 51 -0.02 12.33 15.92
CA ASP A 51 0.51 13.00 17.11
C ASP A 51 -0.08 12.47 18.43
N PHE A 52 -1.09 11.60 18.35
CA PHE A 52 -1.67 10.90 19.47
C PHE A 52 -0.94 9.59 19.76
N ASN A 53 -0.77 9.28 21.04
CA ASN A 53 -0.30 7.96 21.46
C ASN A 53 -1.36 6.89 21.18
N THR A 54 -0.90 5.63 21.05
CA THR A 54 -1.82 4.48 21.01
C THR A 54 -2.76 4.52 22.22
N PRO A 55 -4.07 4.36 22.04
CA PRO A 55 -5.04 4.34 23.13
C PRO A 55 -4.70 3.32 24.23
N ASP A 56 -4.96 3.66 25.49
CA ASP A 56 -4.55 2.81 26.63
C ASP A 56 -5.22 1.44 26.58
N ASN A 57 -6.49 1.36 26.22
CA ASN A 57 -7.18 0.08 26.05
C ASN A 57 -6.52 -0.85 25.02
N VAL A 58 -5.95 -0.31 23.96
CA VAL A 58 -5.22 -1.08 22.94
C VAL A 58 -3.88 -1.58 23.52
N LYS A 59 -3.16 -0.70 24.21
CA LYS A 59 -1.90 -1.07 24.89
C LYS A 59 -2.12 -2.15 25.95
N ASP A 60 -3.18 -2.03 26.74
CA ASP A 60 -3.49 -2.97 27.81
C ASP A 60 -3.94 -4.32 27.25
N ALA A 61 -4.71 -4.33 26.16
CA ALA A 61 -5.03 -5.57 25.45
C ALA A 61 -3.78 -6.28 24.92
N ALA A 62 -2.81 -5.53 24.38
CA ALA A 62 -1.54 -6.10 23.92
C ALA A 62 -0.71 -6.69 25.07
N LYS A 63 -0.59 -6.00 26.21
CA LYS A 63 0.08 -6.51 27.41
C LYS A 63 -0.58 -7.81 27.90
N LYS A 64 -1.92 -7.80 28.00
CA LYS A 64 -2.69 -8.98 28.39
C LYS A 64 -2.45 -10.15 27.44
N ALA A 65 -2.43 -9.93 26.14
CA ALA A 65 -2.15 -10.98 25.15
C ALA A 65 -0.75 -11.59 25.36
N LEU A 66 0.26 -10.79 25.70
CA LEU A 66 1.59 -11.27 26.05
C LEU A 66 1.55 -12.14 27.32
N ASP A 67 0.88 -11.71 28.37
CA ASP A 67 0.72 -12.45 29.63
C ASP A 67 -0.04 -13.77 29.42
N GLU A 68 -0.98 -13.80 28.48
CA GLU A 68 -1.74 -14.99 28.07
C GLU A 68 -0.99 -15.88 27.07
N ASN A 69 0.28 -15.56 26.76
CA ASN A 69 1.14 -16.32 25.84
C ASN A 69 0.67 -16.40 24.40
N TYR A 70 0.05 -15.32 23.87
CA TYR A 70 -0.18 -15.14 22.42
C TYR A 70 1.15 -14.89 21.67
N THR A 71 2.16 -15.68 21.97
CA THR A 71 3.53 -15.58 21.46
C THR A 71 3.96 -16.79 20.64
N ARG A 72 3.00 -17.69 20.34
CA ARG A 72 3.19 -18.89 19.52
C ARG A 72 2.80 -18.62 18.08
N TYR A 73 3.03 -19.59 17.20
CA TYR A 73 2.58 -19.50 15.82
C TYR A 73 1.06 -19.26 15.72
N SER A 74 0.68 -18.23 15.01
CA SER A 74 -0.71 -17.96 14.65
C SER A 74 -1.09 -18.68 13.36
N PRO A 75 -2.40 -18.88 13.09
CA PRO A 75 -2.84 -19.26 11.75
C PRO A 75 -2.34 -18.27 10.70
N VAL A 76 -1.96 -18.76 9.51
CA VAL A 76 -1.40 -17.93 8.43
C VAL A 76 -2.26 -16.71 8.09
N PRO A 77 -3.60 -16.80 7.95
CA PRO A 77 -4.43 -15.63 7.66
C PRO A 77 -4.77 -14.77 8.88
N GLY A 78 -4.22 -15.05 10.06
CA GLY A 78 -4.52 -14.38 11.32
C GLY A 78 -5.49 -15.15 12.21
N TYR A 79 -5.61 -14.71 13.47
CA TYR A 79 -6.50 -15.33 14.45
C TYR A 79 -7.96 -15.26 14.00
N PRO A 80 -8.74 -16.36 14.17
CA PRO A 80 -10.14 -16.41 13.75
C PRO A 80 -10.99 -15.29 14.37
N GLU A 81 -10.75 -14.97 15.64
CA GLU A 81 -11.47 -13.94 16.38
C GLU A 81 -11.23 -12.55 15.80
N LEU A 82 -9.98 -12.25 15.41
CA LEU A 82 -9.64 -10.97 14.77
C LEU A 82 -10.28 -10.87 13.38
N ARG A 83 -10.22 -11.94 12.59
CA ARG A 83 -10.86 -11.98 11.27
C ARG A 83 -12.38 -11.81 11.38
N GLN A 84 -13.02 -12.43 12.38
CA GLN A 84 -14.44 -12.24 12.65
C GLN A 84 -14.75 -10.80 13.09
N ALA A 85 -13.91 -10.19 13.93
CA ALA A 85 -14.08 -8.79 14.34
C ALA A 85 -14.00 -7.84 13.14
N ILE A 86 -13.07 -8.09 12.18
CA ILE A 86 -12.97 -7.31 10.94
C ILE A 86 -14.24 -7.46 10.08
N VAL A 87 -14.76 -8.68 9.91
CA VAL A 87 -16.03 -8.93 9.20
C VAL A 87 -17.18 -8.17 9.85
N ASN A 88 -17.27 -8.20 11.17
CA ASN A 88 -18.31 -7.49 11.92
C ASN A 88 -18.20 -5.96 11.73
N LYS A 89 -16.97 -5.42 11.76
CA LYS A 89 -16.69 -4.00 11.48
C LYS A 89 -17.16 -3.62 10.09
N LEU A 90 -16.74 -4.36 9.07
CA LEU A 90 -17.10 -4.09 7.68
C LEU A 90 -18.62 -4.13 7.47
N LYS A 91 -19.32 -5.07 8.13
CA LYS A 91 -20.79 -5.16 8.07
C LYS A 91 -21.46 -3.99 8.76
N ASN A 92 -21.05 -3.65 9.97
CA ASN A 92 -21.76 -2.68 10.82
C ASN A 92 -21.46 -1.23 10.43
N GLU A 93 -20.24 -0.94 9.98
CA GLU A 93 -19.78 0.42 9.69
C GLU A 93 -19.77 0.74 8.19
N ASN A 94 -19.52 -0.24 7.34
CA ASN A 94 -19.40 -0.05 5.91
C ASN A 94 -20.55 -0.68 5.09
N GLY A 95 -21.44 -1.48 5.72
CA GLY A 95 -22.53 -2.17 5.03
C GLY A 95 -22.05 -3.29 4.09
N LEU A 96 -20.80 -3.75 4.24
CA LEU A 96 -20.18 -4.78 3.42
C LEU A 96 -20.27 -6.14 4.10
N THR A 97 -20.65 -7.17 3.35
CA THR A 97 -20.75 -8.54 3.85
C THR A 97 -19.61 -9.38 3.29
N TYR A 98 -18.77 -9.87 4.20
CA TYR A 98 -17.66 -10.79 3.91
C TYR A 98 -17.70 -11.97 4.85
N GLU A 99 -17.04 -13.06 4.43
CA GLU A 99 -16.79 -14.23 5.27
C GLU A 99 -15.36 -14.14 5.87
N PRO A 100 -15.12 -14.70 7.07
CA PRO A 100 -13.77 -14.70 7.66
C PRO A 100 -12.70 -15.34 6.75
N SER A 101 -13.08 -16.25 5.85
CA SER A 101 -12.18 -16.85 4.86
C SER A 101 -11.66 -15.86 3.81
N GLN A 102 -12.32 -14.71 3.66
CA GLN A 102 -11.94 -13.64 2.73
C GLN A 102 -11.04 -12.58 3.41
N ILE A 103 -10.70 -12.77 4.69
CA ILE A 103 -9.87 -11.85 5.46
C ILE A 103 -8.49 -12.45 5.68
N VAL A 104 -7.46 -11.67 5.36
CA VAL A 104 -6.06 -11.98 5.68
C VAL A 104 -5.48 -10.80 6.47
N VAL A 105 -4.91 -11.10 7.64
CA VAL A 105 -4.25 -10.11 8.50
C VAL A 105 -2.78 -10.04 8.14
N SER A 106 -2.28 -8.83 7.96
CA SER A 106 -0.88 -8.57 7.60
C SER A 106 -0.23 -7.57 8.57
N THR A 107 1.09 -7.51 8.56
CA THR A 107 1.85 -6.53 9.34
C THR A 107 1.84 -5.17 8.63
N GLY A 108 0.70 -4.53 8.64
CA GLY A 108 0.44 -3.25 7.97
C GLY A 108 0.04 -3.38 6.50
N ALA A 109 -0.57 -2.29 5.96
CA ALA A 109 -1.08 -2.25 4.59
C ALA A 109 -0.01 -2.55 3.53
N LYS A 110 1.23 -2.08 3.72
CA LYS A 110 2.33 -2.36 2.77
C LYS A 110 2.59 -3.84 2.56
N GLN A 111 2.47 -4.66 3.60
CA GLN A 111 2.60 -6.11 3.45
C GLN A 111 1.44 -6.68 2.66
N SER A 112 0.21 -6.22 2.92
CA SER A 112 -0.98 -6.65 2.16
C SER A 112 -0.84 -6.31 0.68
N LEU A 113 -0.46 -5.08 0.36
CA LEU A 113 -0.22 -4.62 -1.01
C LEU A 113 0.86 -5.46 -1.71
N SER A 114 2.01 -5.66 -1.04
CA SER A 114 3.10 -6.47 -1.59
C SER A 114 2.66 -7.91 -1.85
N ASN A 115 1.91 -8.51 -0.93
CA ASN A 115 1.40 -9.87 -1.10
C ASN A 115 0.46 -9.98 -2.29
N VAL A 116 -0.46 -9.02 -2.46
CA VAL A 116 -1.39 -8.98 -3.60
C VAL A 116 -0.62 -8.83 -4.91
N ILE A 117 0.29 -7.87 -4.99
CA ILE A 117 1.07 -7.59 -6.19
C ILE A 117 1.92 -8.81 -6.58
N LEU A 118 2.69 -9.38 -5.63
CA LEU A 118 3.51 -10.58 -5.88
C LEU A 118 2.68 -11.82 -6.22
N THR A 119 1.40 -11.86 -5.83
CA THR A 119 0.50 -12.99 -6.15
C THR A 119 -0.10 -12.85 -7.55
N LEU A 120 -0.36 -11.62 -8.00
CA LEU A 120 -1.13 -11.39 -9.23
C LEU A 120 -0.25 -11.03 -10.44
N ILE A 121 0.90 -10.38 -10.23
CA ILE A 121 1.70 -9.76 -11.29
C ILE A 121 2.83 -10.71 -11.72
N ASN A 122 2.89 -10.97 -13.02
CA ASN A 122 4.00 -11.62 -13.68
C ASN A 122 4.91 -10.59 -14.37
N PRO A 123 6.16 -10.96 -14.73
CA PRO A 123 7.02 -10.11 -15.52
C PRO A 123 6.34 -9.56 -16.76
N GLY A 124 6.28 -8.23 -16.88
CA GLY A 124 5.69 -7.52 -18.00
C GLY A 124 4.17 -7.27 -17.94
N ASP A 125 3.46 -7.77 -16.92
CA ASP A 125 2.08 -7.37 -16.63
C ASP A 125 2.04 -5.88 -16.25
N GLU A 126 0.97 -5.20 -16.62
CA GLU A 126 0.80 -3.78 -16.38
C GLU A 126 -0.11 -3.51 -15.17
N VAL A 127 0.33 -2.56 -14.33
CA VAL A 127 -0.42 -2.03 -13.17
C VAL A 127 -0.69 -0.56 -13.40
N ILE A 128 -1.96 -0.18 -13.51
CA ILE A 128 -2.37 1.22 -13.66
C ILE A 128 -2.37 1.88 -12.27
N ILE A 129 -1.72 3.05 -12.19
CA ILE A 129 -1.57 3.83 -10.96
C ILE A 129 -1.84 5.31 -11.27
N PRO A 130 -2.91 5.92 -10.76
CA PRO A 130 -3.08 7.37 -10.82
C PRO A 130 -1.97 8.11 -10.07
N THR A 131 -1.49 9.23 -10.59
CA THR A 131 -0.51 10.10 -9.94
C THR A 131 -1.20 11.35 -9.36
N PRO A 132 -0.73 11.91 -8.24
CA PRO A 132 0.28 11.39 -7.30
C PRO A 132 -0.21 10.18 -6.51
N TYR A 133 0.71 9.36 -6.01
CA TYR A 133 0.42 8.10 -5.32
C TYR A 133 1.38 7.85 -4.15
N GLY A 134 1.05 6.89 -3.29
CA GLY A 134 1.94 6.45 -2.23
C GLY A 134 3.23 5.87 -2.78
N VAL A 135 4.37 6.47 -2.43
CA VAL A 135 5.71 6.22 -3.01
C VAL A 135 6.14 4.74 -3.09
N SER A 136 5.47 3.85 -2.36
CA SER A 136 5.80 2.42 -2.35
C SER A 136 5.16 1.63 -3.49
N TYR A 137 4.13 2.18 -4.16
CA TYR A 137 3.35 1.41 -5.14
C TYR A 137 4.18 0.98 -6.34
N SER A 138 4.84 1.92 -6.99
CA SER A 138 5.69 1.62 -8.15
C SER A 138 6.82 0.66 -7.80
N GLU A 139 7.42 0.80 -6.63
CA GLU A 139 8.53 -0.06 -6.19
C GLU A 139 8.06 -1.50 -5.95
N MET A 140 6.83 -1.70 -5.44
CA MET A 140 6.25 -3.04 -5.31
C MET A 140 5.99 -3.68 -6.68
N VAL A 141 5.56 -2.89 -7.67
CA VAL A 141 5.38 -3.36 -9.05
C VAL A 141 6.72 -3.75 -9.67
N VAL A 142 7.76 -2.92 -9.49
CA VAL A 142 9.13 -3.23 -9.93
C VAL A 142 9.66 -4.51 -9.28
N LEU A 143 9.41 -4.70 -7.98
CA LEU A 143 9.81 -5.92 -7.26
C LEU A 143 9.16 -7.18 -7.83
N ALA A 144 7.92 -7.07 -8.32
CA ALA A 144 7.20 -8.14 -9.01
C ALA A 144 7.56 -8.25 -10.51
N GLU A 145 8.52 -7.46 -11.01
CA GLU A 145 8.92 -7.40 -12.41
C GLU A 145 7.78 -6.96 -13.36
N GLY A 146 6.74 -6.32 -12.80
CA GLY A 146 5.66 -5.69 -13.53
C GLY A 146 6.03 -4.30 -14.06
N LYS A 147 5.11 -3.70 -14.80
CA LYS A 147 5.26 -2.36 -15.37
C LYS A 147 4.17 -1.43 -14.84
N SER A 148 4.57 -0.34 -14.20
CA SER A 148 3.63 0.72 -13.82
C SER A 148 3.22 1.53 -15.04
N VAL A 149 1.90 1.74 -15.18
CA VAL A 149 1.27 2.62 -16.17
C VAL A 149 0.64 3.76 -15.41
N PHE A 150 1.22 4.94 -15.52
CA PHE A 150 0.75 6.11 -14.79
C PHE A 150 -0.33 6.86 -15.56
N ILE A 151 -1.36 7.30 -14.84
CA ILE A 151 -2.33 8.27 -15.32
C ILE A 151 -2.07 9.56 -14.58
N ASP A 152 -1.53 10.56 -15.27
CA ASP A 152 -1.22 11.84 -14.68
C ASP A 152 -2.48 12.63 -14.39
N THR A 153 -2.52 13.21 -13.18
CA THR A 153 -3.58 14.12 -12.73
C THR A 153 -2.97 15.38 -12.13
N ASP A 154 -3.77 16.39 -11.97
CA ASP A 154 -3.35 17.70 -11.46
C ASP A 154 -4.39 18.30 -10.51
N ILE A 155 -4.11 19.52 -10.04
CA ILE A 155 -4.99 20.23 -9.13
C ILE A 155 -6.34 20.62 -9.76
N ASP A 156 -6.38 20.82 -11.08
CA ASP A 156 -7.61 21.21 -11.78
C ASP A 156 -8.59 20.02 -11.84
N SER A 157 -8.07 18.79 -11.82
CA SER A 157 -8.85 17.55 -11.73
C SER A 157 -9.07 17.08 -10.28
N ASP A 158 -8.68 17.88 -9.26
CA ASP A 158 -8.64 17.45 -7.84
C ASP A 158 -7.84 16.16 -7.66
N PHE A 159 -6.79 15.97 -8.45
CA PHE A 159 -5.96 14.77 -8.47
C PHE A 159 -6.73 13.46 -8.66
N LYS A 160 -7.81 13.49 -9.44
CA LYS A 160 -8.65 12.34 -9.75
C LYS A 160 -8.64 12.05 -11.25
N ILE A 161 -8.70 10.77 -11.61
CA ILE A 161 -8.80 10.34 -13.00
C ILE A 161 -10.25 10.33 -13.47
N THR A 162 -10.44 10.44 -14.77
CA THR A 162 -11.74 10.24 -15.42
C THR A 162 -11.88 8.83 -15.98
N PRO A 163 -13.13 8.38 -16.26
CA PRO A 163 -13.36 7.11 -16.96
C PRO A 163 -12.63 7.01 -18.31
N GLU A 164 -12.55 8.10 -19.05
CA GLU A 164 -11.89 8.15 -20.36
C GLU A 164 -10.37 7.96 -20.23
N GLN A 165 -9.76 8.59 -19.24
CA GLN A 165 -8.34 8.41 -18.95
C GLN A 165 -8.03 6.96 -18.52
N LEU A 166 -8.91 6.38 -17.69
CA LEU A 166 -8.78 4.98 -17.27
C LEU A 166 -8.88 4.05 -18.48
N GLU A 167 -9.92 4.21 -19.30
CA GLU A 167 -10.13 3.35 -20.47
C GLU A 167 -8.98 3.45 -21.48
N ALA A 168 -8.43 4.65 -21.69
CA ALA A 168 -7.29 4.88 -22.58
C ALA A 168 -5.99 4.24 -22.08
N ALA A 169 -5.83 4.05 -20.76
CA ALA A 169 -4.65 3.43 -20.17
C ALA A 169 -4.70 1.89 -20.17
N ILE A 170 -5.88 1.29 -20.38
CA ILE A 170 -6.04 -0.16 -20.39
C ILE A 170 -5.47 -0.77 -21.67
N THR A 171 -4.66 -1.81 -21.50
CA THR A 171 -4.10 -2.63 -22.58
C THR A 171 -4.39 -4.11 -22.33
N PRO A 172 -4.13 -5.02 -23.29
CA PRO A 172 -4.23 -6.45 -23.06
C PRO A 172 -3.30 -7.00 -21.96
N LYS A 173 -2.31 -6.21 -21.53
CA LYS A 173 -1.38 -6.55 -20.44
C LYS A 173 -1.80 -6.01 -19.09
N THR A 174 -2.82 -5.16 -19.03
CA THR A 174 -3.32 -4.58 -17.78
C THR A 174 -3.91 -5.67 -16.91
N LYS A 175 -3.33 -5.84 -15.73
CA LYS A 175 -3.70 -6.85 -14.74
C LYS A 175 -4.33 -6.28 -13.48
N LEU A 176 -3.87 -5.10 -13.07
CA LEU A 176 -4.25 -4.48 -11.82
C LEU A 176 -4.44 -2.97 -11.99
N PHE A 177 -5.45 -2.43 -11.34
CA PHE A 177 -5.61 -1.00 -11.07
C PHE A 177 -5.43 -0.79 -9.57
N MET A 178 -4.54 0.11 -9.17
CA MET A 178 -4.23 0.38 -7.78
C MET A 178 -4.34 1.86 -7.47
N PHE A 179 -5.14 2.22 -6.46
CA PHE A 179 -5.37 3.60 -6.03
C PHE A 179 -5.64 3.68 -4.53
N SER A 180 -5.66 4.89 -3.98
CA SER A 180 -6.11 5.17 -2.61
C SER A 180 -7.16 6.27 -2.58
N SER A 181 -8.13 6.13 -1.65
CA SER A 181 -9.14 7.17 -1.38
C SER A 181 -9.59 7.08 0.09
N PRO A 182 -9.22 8.07 0.95
CA PRO A 182 -8.46 9.29 0.64
C PRO A 182 -7.08 9.04 0.08
N CYS A 183 -6.65 9.87 -0.90
CA CYS A 183 -5.37 9.68 -1.57
C CYS A 183 -4.19 10.15 -0.70
N ASN A 184 -3.16 9.35 -0.60
CA ASN A 184 -1.85 9.76 -0.13
C ASN A 184 -0.96 10.05 -1.36
N PRO A 185 -0.50 11.31 -1.61
CA PRO A 185 -0.34 12.39 -0.61
C PRO A 185 -1.39 13.51 -0.67
N THR A 186 -2.32 13.53 -1.61
CA THR A 186 -3.14 14.71 -1.92
C THR A 186 -4.28 14.95 -0.93
N GLY A 187 -4.79 13.90 -0.29
CA GLY A 187 -5.99 13.95 0.55
C GLY A 187 -7.29 13.97 -0.25
N SER A 188 -7.23 13.92 -1.57
CA SER A 188 -8.42 13.90 -2.44
C SER A 188 -9.24 12.63 -2.24
N VAL A 189 -10.55 12.75 -2.30
CA VAL A 189 -11.51 11.67 -2.08
C VAL A 189 -12.42 11.53 -3.29
N TYR A 190 -12.50 10.32 -3.83
CA TYR A 190 -13.49 10.02 -4.86
C TYR A 190 -14.88 9.97 -4.27
N SER A 191 -15.82 10.67 -4.89
CA SER A 191 -17.24 10.55 -4.57
C SER A 191 -17.80 9.20 -5.04
N LYS A 192 -18.98 8.83 -4.51
CA LYS A 192 -19.69 7.63 -4.94
C LYS A 192 -19.96 7.61 -6.45
N ASP A 193 -20.33 8.76 -7.04
CA ASP A 193 -20.66 8.85 -8.47
C ASP A 193 -19.39 8.73 -9.34
N GLU A 194 -18.27 9.30 -8.91
CA GLU A 194 -16.98 9.15 -9.57
C GLU A 194 -16.52 7.69 -9.56
N LEU A 195 -16.58 7.02 -8.40
CA LEU A 195 -16.25 5.59 -8.29
C LEU A 195 -17.19 4.72 -9.14
N ALA A 196 -18.49 5.04 -9.17
CA ALA A 196 -19.47 4.32 -10.00
C ALA A 196 -19.18 4.51 -11.50
N ALA A 197 -18.70 5.68 -11.92
CA ALA A 197 -18.30 5.92 -13.30
C ALA A 197 -17.05 5.11 -13.68
N LEU A 198 -16.05 5.03 -12.80
CA LEU A 198 -14.87 4.18 -13.01
C LEU A 198 -15.25 2.68 -13.02
N ALA A 199 -16.17 2.25 -12.15
CA ALA A 199 -16.65 0.87 -12.11
C ALA A 199 -17.26 0.42 -13.42
N LYS A 200 -18.00 1.29 -14.13
CA LYS A 200 -18.56 1.00 -15.47
C LYS A 200 -17.49 0.72 -16.52
N VAL A 201 -16.30 1.31 -16.38
CA VAL A 201 -15.17 0.96 -17.26
C VAL A 201 -14.74 -0.46 -16.96
N PHE A 202 -14.54 -0.81 -15.69
CA PHE A 202 -14.08 -2.15 -15.29
C PHE A 202 -15.09 -3.27 -15.62
N GLU A 203 -16.39 -2.97 -15.70
CA GLU A 203 -17.39 -3.94 -16.19
C GLU A 203 -17.08 -4.46 -17.60
N LYS A 204 -16.39 -3.66 -18.43
CA LYS A 204 -15.92 -4.07 -19.78
C LYS A 204 -14.64 -4.93 -19.71
N TYR A 205 -13.91 -4.92 -18.57
CA TYR A 205 -12.61 -5.55 -18.39
C TYR A 205 -12.58 -6.39 -17.12
N PRO A 206 -13.40 -7.44 -17.02
CA PRO A 206 -13.56 -8.22 -15.78
C PRO A 206 -12.31 -8.98 -15.33
N GLN A 207 -11.28 -9.06 -16.15
CA GLN A 207 -9.99 -9.66 -15.86
C GLN A 207 -9.07 -8.73 -15.04
N ILE A 208 -9.38 -7.44 -14.91
CA ILE A 208 -8.56 -6.47 -14.18
C ILE A 208 -8.98 -6.49 -12.71
N PHE A 209 -8.01 -6.73 -11.84
CA PHE A 209 -8.21 -6.61 -10.41
C PHE A 209 -8.17 -5.13 -9.99
N ILE A 210 -8.97 -4.79 -8.97
CA ILE A 210 -8.99 -3.44 -8.38
C ILE A 210 -8.46 -3.57 -6.95
N LEU A 211 -7.43 -2.79 -6.62
CA LEU A 211 -6.85 -2.71 -5.31
C LEU A 211 -7.03 -1.30 -4.77
N SER A 212 -7.87 -1.17 -3.74
CA SER A 212 -8.11 0.06 -3.01
C SER A 212 -7.33 0.03 -1.70
N ASP A 213 -6.47 1.03 -1.50
CA ASP A 213 -5.71 1.25 -0.26
C ASP A 213 -6.42 2.36 0.54
N GLU A 214 -7.02 2.01 1.67
CA GLU A 214 -7.87 2.87 2.51
C GLU A 214 -7.31 3.06 3.91
#